data_e3bcb17f7dababfa7f11d0ae5f70ab66
#
_entry.id   e3bcb17f7dababfa7f11d0ae5f70ab66
#
_cell.length_a   1.000
_cell.length_b   1.000
_cell.length_c   1.000
_cell.angle_alpha   90.00
_cell.angle_beta   90.00
_cell.angle_gamma   90.00
#
_symmetry.space_group_name_H-M   'P 1'
#
loop_
_entity.id
_entity.type
_entity.pdbx_description
1 polymer ?
#
loop_
_entity_poly.entity_id
_entity_poly.type
_entity_poly.pdbx_seq_one_letter_code
_entity_poly.pdbx_strand_id
1 'polypeptide(L)'
;VADGSAHHPEFLMRKRWIALIVIASVLVVLVAGLYWAGRSLFHMPTAKGVDSVVGELGGERVLGVFAHPDDEQTVNGLFWRAKQHDGAYTAMITATAGEAGHQVPVVARQEDLGVVRTAEALKNSFNLGVDEHEVWEYPDGGVPEVDEDELVERLVEAMKRIEPDVVVGFWPASGATGHKDHMEMGRVTELAIAQLKEEGGAYDGPGHLVYTISPTTALSMFGGEQGELVVENQPDPEYAMSAETGKKHEGWAIHASQANYLQSAYYLPAWLVYLLWDEEFYHVRDLATDPID
;
A
#
# COMPACT_ATOMS: atom_id res chain seq x y z
N VAL A 1 56.49 -42.71 -39.40
CA VAL A 1 56.03 -42.40 -38.07
C VAL A 1 54.81 -41.46 -38.22
N ALA A 2 53.60 -42.04 -38.10
CA ALA A 2 52.37 -41.27 -38.11
C ALA A 2 52.04 -40.90 -36.67
N ASP A 3 52.08 -39.63 -36.32
CA ASP A 3 51.65 -39.11 -35.01
C ASP A 3 50.12 -39.07 -35.01
N GLY A 4 49.55 -40.02 -34.26
CA GLY A 4 48.12 -40.16 -34.11
C GLY A 4 47.61 -39.38 -32.91
N SER A 5 47.54 -38.03 -32.96
CA SER A 5 46.80 -37.23 -31.98
C SER A 5 45.31 -37.27 -32.29
N ALA A 6 44.69 -38.43 -32.06
CA ALA A 6 43.22 -38.53 -32.02
C ALA A 6 42.71 -37.73 -30.80
N HIS A 7 42.35 -36.47 -31.01
CA HIS A 7 41.59 -35.72 -30.03
C HIS A 7 40.25 -36.45 -29.80
N HIS A 8 40.12 -37.11 -28.63
CA HIS A 8 38.91 -37.84 -28.23
C HIS A 8 37.73 -36.86 -28.20
N PRO A 9 36.72 -36.97 -29.04
CA PRO A 9 35.57 -36.07 -29.09
C PRO A 9 34.81 -36.01 -27.76
N GLU A 10 34.83 -37.09 -27.00
CA GLU A 10 34.22 -37.19 -25.66
C GLU A 10 34.86 -36.24 -24.62
N PHE A 11 36.16 -36.02 -24.68
CA PHE A 11 36.88 -35.13 -23.77
C PHE A 11 36.54 -33.66 -24.03
N LEU A 12 36.39 -33.29 -25.29
CA LEU A 12 35.96 -31.95 -25.68
C LEU A 12 34.49 -31.68 -25.33
N MET A 13 33.63 -32.67 -25.51
CA MET A 13 32.24 -32.62 -25.08
C MET A 13 32.13 -32.44 -23.57
N ARG A 14 32.85 -33.22 -22.76
CA ARG A 14 32.86 -33.11 -21.29
C ARG A 14 33.30 -31.71 -20.81
N LYS A 15 34.35 -31.15 -21.40
CA LYS A 15 34.79 -29.77 -21.09
C LYS A 15 33.74 -28.73 -21.42
N ARG A 16 33.03 -28.85 -22.54
CA ARG A 16 31.93 -27.95 -22.93
C ARG A 16 30.78 -28.03 -21.95
N TRP A 17 30.39 -29.23 -21.54
CA TRP A 17 29.33 -29.40 -20.51
C TRP A 17 29.73 -28.80 -19.15
N ILE A 18 30.98 -29.00 -18.72
CA ILE A 18 31.48 -28.39 -17.48
C ILE A 18 31.45 -26.87 -17.59
N ALA A 19 31.87 -26.27 -18.70
CA ALA A 19 31.85 -24.84 -18.92
C ALA A 19 30.40 -24.30 -18.90
N LEU A 20 29.44 -24.97 -19.54
CA LEU A 20 28.04 -24.61 -19.52
C LEU A 20 27.43 -24.64 -18.11
N ILE A 21 27.75 -25.69 -17.33
CA ILE A 21 27.31 -25.83 -15.94
C ILE A 21 27.88 -24.68 -15.08
N VAL A 22 29.16 -24.35 -15.24
CA VAL A 22 29.78 -23.23 -14.51
C VAL A 22 29.12 -21.89 -14.87
N ILE A 23 28.91 -21.62 -16.17
CA ILE A 23 28.24 -20.40 -16.62
C ILE A 23 26.82 -20.33 -16.05
N ALA A 24 26.06 -21.42 -16.15
CA ALA A 24 24.71 -21.49 -15.60
C ALA A 24 24.70 -21.24 -14.07
N SER A 25 25.64 -21.86 -13.34
CA SER A 25 25.77 -21.65 -11.89
C SER A 25 26.11 -20.20 -11.53
N VAL A 26 27.01 -19.58 -12.27
CA VAL A 26 27.36 -18.16 -12.09
C VAL A 26 26.14 -17.25 -12.37
N LEU A 27 25.41 -17.54 -13.44
CA LEU A 27 24.18 -16.78 -13.74
C LEU A 27 23.12 -16.92 -12.65
N VAL A 28 22.91 -18.13 -12.13
CA VAL A 28 21.98 -18.36 -11.00
C VAL A 28 22.40 -17.56 -9.77
N VAL A 29 23.68 -17.58 -9.42
CA VAL A 29 24.18 -16.81 -8.26
C VAL A 29 24.01 -15.30 -8.49
N LEU A 30 24.28 -14.79 -9.70
CA LEU A 30 24.09 -13.38 -10.02
C LEU A 30 22.61 -12.98 -9.95
N VAL A 31 21.71 -13.78 -10.53
CA VAL A 31 20.26 -13.51 -10.49
C VAL A 31 19.75 -13.56 -9.04
N ALA A 32 20.17 -14.54 -8.26
CA ALA A 32 19.81 -14.61 -6.85
C ALA A 32 20.34 -13.41 -6.06
N GLY A 33 21.58 -12.99 -6.32
CA GLY A 33 22.17 -11.80 -5.70
C GLY A 33 21.40 -10.52 -6.05
N LEU A 34 21.02 -10.32 -7.31
CA LEU A 34 20.21 -9.20 -7.77
C LEU A 34 18.80 -9.22 -7.15
N TYR A 35 18.18 -10.40 -7.05
CA TYR A 35 16.88 -10.56 -6.41
C TYR A 35 16.94 -10.13 -4.93
N TRP A 36 17.91 -10.66 -4.16
CA TRP A 36 18.05 -10.31 -2.74
C TRP A 36 18.41 -8.83 -2.53
N ALA A 37 19.28 -8.26 -3.38
CA ALA A 37 19.59 -6.84 -3.34
C ALA A 37 18.36 -5.99 -3.67
N GLY A 38 17.58 -6.36 -4.71
CA GLY A 38 16.34 -5.67 -5.03
C GLY A 38 15.29 -5.78 -3.92
N ARG A 39 15.09 -6.99 -3.36
CA ARG A 39 14.16 -7.21 -2.26
C ARG A 39 14.53 -6.38 -1.01
N SER A 40 15.82 -6.22 -0.71
CA SER A 40 16.26 -5.45 0.45
C SER A 40 15.90 -3.96 0.38
N LEU A 41 15.56 -3.43 -0.80
CA LEU A 41 15.09 -2.05 -0.93
C LEU A 41 13.66 -1.87 -0.37
N PHE A 42 12.85 -2.92 -0.47
CA PHE A 42 11.44 -2.89 -0.08
C PHE A 42 11.17 -3.61 1.24
N HIS A 43 12.18 -4.23 1.87
CA HIS A 43 12.01 -4.98 3.11
C HIS A 43 12.37 -4.12 4.33
N MET A 44 11.55 -4.19 5.38
CA MET A 44 11.76 -3.51 6.66
C MET A 44 11.92 -4.55 7.78
N PRO A 45 13.15 -4.95 8.12
CA PRO A 45 13.41 -6.14 8.95
C PRO A 45 13.03 -5.95 10.44
N THR A 46 12.70 -4.74 10.87
CA THR A 46 12.27 -4.45 12.25
C THR A 46 10.82 -4.83 12.52
N ALA A 47 10.00 -4.94 11.47
CA ALA A 47 8.59 -5.27 11.60
C ALA A 47 8.36 -6.75 11.93
N LYS A 48 7.42 -7.01 12.85
CA LYS A 48 6.97 -8.37 13.19
C LYS A 48 6.09 -8.91 12.05
N GLY A 49 6.47 -10.02 11.45
CA GLY A 49 5.64 -10.71 10.47
C GLY A 49 4.39 -11.31 11.10
N VAL A 50 3.21 -11.02 10.53
CA VAL A 50 1.91 -11.56 10.95
C VAL A 50 1.10 -12.03 9.74
N ASP A 51 0.15 -12.93 9.94
CA ASP A 51 -0.75 -13.38 8.88
C ASP A 51 -1.81 -12.34 8.52
N SER A 52 -2.35 -11.66 9.55
CA SER A 52 -3.30 -10.55 9.42
C SER A 52 -3.08 -9.56 10.56
N VAL A 53 -2.93 -8.27 10.25
CA VAL A 53 -2.85 -7.21 11.27
C VAL A 53 -4.19 -7.08 11.98
N VAL A 54 -5.30 -7.11 11.25
CA VAL A 54 -6.65 -7.01 11.85
C VAL A 54 -6.92 -8.18 12.80
N GLY A 55 -6.56 -9.40 12.38
CA GLY A 55 -6.68 -10.60 13.23
C GLY A 55 -5.79 -10.55 14.48
N GLU A 56 -4.56 -10.02 14.39
CA GLU A 56 -3.65 -9.82 15.52
C GLU A 56 -4.23 -8.81 16.53
N LEU A 57 -4.97 -7.79 16.06
CA LEU A 57 -5.63 -6.79 16.89
C LEU A 57 -7.02 -7.22 17.41
N GLY A 58 -7.54 -8.35 16.94
CA GLY A 58 -8.87 -8.84 17.30
C GLY A 58 -10.02 -7.99 16.76
N GLY A 59 -9.78 -7.26 15.64
CA GLY A 59 -10.78 -6.41 15.01
C GLY A 59 -11.83 -7.20 14.23
N GLU A 60 -13.08 -6.83 14.36
CA GLU A 60 -14.22 -7.41 13.62
C GLU A 60 -14.79 -6.44 12.57
N ARG A 61 -14.49 -5.15 12.70
CA ARG A 61 -14.98 -4.06 11.84
C ARG A 61 -13.84 -3.12 11.50
N VAL A 62 -13.56 -2.96 10.21
CA VAL A 62 -12.40 -2.19 9.71
C VAL A 62 -12.87 -1.07 8.80
N LEU A 63 -12.39 0.14 9.06
CA LEU A 63 -12.61 1.31 8.22
C LEU A 63 -11.29 1.81 7.63
N GLY A 64 -11.17 1.86 6.30
CA GLY A 64 -10.10 2.59 5.61
C GLY A 64 -10.48 4.02 5.35
N VAL A 65 -9.58 4.96 5.60
CA VAL A 65 -9.77 6.40 5.35
C VAL A 65 -8.66 6.88 4.43
N PHE A 66 -9.02 7.27 3.21
CA PHE A 66 -8.10 7.60 2.13
C PHE A 66 -8.43 8.96 1.51
N ALA A 67 -7.49 9.55 0.80
CA ALA A 67 -7.67 10.82 0.11
C ALA A 67 -8.16 10.63 -1.33
N HIS A 68 -7.58 9.68 -2.08
CA HIS A 68 -7.82 9.52 -3.51
C HIS A 68 -8.17 8.08 -3.89
N PRO A 69 -8.91 7.89 -5.01
CA PRO A 69 -8.99 6.59 -5.67
C PRO A 69 -7.60 6.06 -6.03
N ASP A 70 -7.28 4.84 -5.67
CA ASP A 70 -6.00 4.12 -5.75
C ASP A 70 -5.14 4.12 -4.46
N ASP A 71 -5.43 4.95 -3.49
CA ASP A 71 -4.74 4.93 -2.19
C ASP A 71 -4.90 3.59 -1.46
N GLU A 72 -6.04 2.93 -1.62
CA GLU A 72 -6.31 1.61 -1.06
C GLU A 72 -5.34 0.54 -1.59
N GLN A 73 -4.64 0.82 -2.70
CA GLN A 73 -3.57 -0.05 -3.19
C GLN A 73 -2.43 -0.19 -2.18
N THR A 74 -2.26 0.74 -1.26
CA THR A 74 -1.25 0.63 -0.20
C THR A 74 -1.59 -0.48 0.82
N VAL A 75 -2.87 -0.83 0.95
CA VAL A 75 -3.44 -1.72 1.97
C VAL A 75 -4.33 -2.85 1.43
N ASN A 76 -4.22 -3.17 0.13
CA ASN A 76 -5.02 -4.24 -0.50
C ASN A 76 -4.88 -5.59 0.23
N GLY A 77 -3.67 -5.92 0.68
CA GLY A 77 -3.40 -7.14 1.42
C GLY A 77 -4.14 -7.17 2.75
N LEU A 78 -4.13 -6.06 3.50
CA LEU A 78 -4.84 -5.93 4.77
C LEU A 78 -6.34 -6.14 4.58
N PHE A 79 -6.99 -5.42 3.65
CA PHE A 79 -8.44 -5.53 3.43
C PHE A 79 -8.85 -6.89 2.90
N TRP A 80 -8.05 -7.47 1.98
CA TRP A 80 -8.28 -8.82 1.49
C TRP A 80 -8.24 -9.84 2.62
N ARG A 81 -7.24 -9.79 3.49
CA ARG A 81 -7.10 -10.74 4.60
C ARG A 81 -8.13 -10.52 5.68
N ALA A 82 -8.40 -9.28 6.08
CA ALA A 82 -9.47 -8.96 7.02
C ALA A 82 -10.81 -9.56 6.56
N LYS A 83 -11.12 -9.45 5.26
CA LYS A 83 -12.36 -10.02 4.71
C LYS A 83 -12.35 -11.53 4.57
N GLN A 84 -11.29 -12.11 3.99
CA GLN A 84 -11.27 -13.53 3.59
C GLN A 84 -10.81 -14.46 4.70
N HIS A 85 -9.95 -14.01 5.59
CA HIS A 85 -9.38 -14.81 6.67
C HIS A 85 -10.04 -14.54 8.02
N ASP A 86 -10.24 -13.26 8.34
CA ASP A 86 -10.76 -12.88 9.66
C ASP A 86 -12.29 -12.77 9.64
N GLY A 87 -12.92 -12.66 8.46
CA GLY A 87 -14.37 -12.53 8.32
C GLY A 87 -14.90 -11.16 8.77
N ALA A 88 -14.02 -10.16 8.88
CA ALA A 88 -14.36 -8.83 9.32
C ALA A 88 -15.35 -8.12 8.36
N TYR A 89 -16.19 -7.25 8.92
CA TYR A 89 -16.87 -6.23 8.14
C TYR A 89 -15.88 -5.16 7.73
N THR A 90 -15.87 -4.80 6.47
CA THR A 90 -14.89 -3.88 5.90
C THR A 90 -15.57 -2.72 5.19
N ALA A 91 -15.13 -1.50 5.49
CA ALA A 91 -15.61 -0.28 4.87
C ALA A 91 -14.44 0.61 4.42
N MET A 92 -14.66 1.44 3.41
CA MET A 92 -13.70 2.42 2.94
C MET A 92 -14.37 3.78 2.75
N ILE A 93 -13.62 4.84 3.01
CA ILE A 93 -13.95 6.22 2.66
C ILE A 93 -12.79 6.77 1.84
N THR A 94 -13.09 7.36 0.69
CA THR A 94 -12.14 8.11 -0.13
C THR A 94 -12.63 9.55 -0.25
N ALA A 95 -11.83 10.53 0.18
CA ALA A 95 -12.27 11.92 0.35
C ALA A 95 -12.53 12.66 -0.97
N THR A 96 -11.82 12.31 -2.05
CA THR A 96 -11.93 12.98 -3.35
C THR A 96 -12.26 12.00 -4.47
N ALA A 97 -12.72 12.51 -5.60
CA ALA A 97 -12.87 11.68 -6.80
C ALA A 97 -11.56 11.55 -7.61
N GLY A 98 -10.47 12.18 -7.18
CA GLY A 98 -9.18 12.15 -7.87
C GLY A 98 -9.18 12.84 -9.23
N GLU A 99 -10.03 13.86 -9.40
CA GLU A 99 -10.31 14.52 -10.69
C GLU A 99 -9.15 15.39 -11.20
N ALA A 100 -8.26 15.86 -10.31
CA ALA A 100 -7.09 16.65 -10.69
C ALA A 100 -5.86 15.81 -11.00
N GLY A 101 -5.92 14.48 -10.77
CA GLY A 101 -4.79 13.57 -10.92
C GLY A 101 -4.28 13.48 -12.35
N HIS A 102 -2.98 13.11 -12.49
CA HIS A 102 -2.38 12.77 -13.77
C HIS A 102 -2.77 11.36 -14.16
N GLN A 103 -3.25 11.19 -15.39
CA GLN A 103 -3.58 9.88 -15.93
C GLN A 103 -2.32 9.19 -16.49
N VAL A 104 -2.07 7.96 -16.11
CA VAL A 104 -0.94 7.14 -16.58
C VAL A 104 -1.39 5.69 -16.82
N PRO A 105 -1.92 5.37 -18.01
CA PRO A 105 -2.06 6.16 -19.24
C PRO A 105 -3.31 7.06 -19.27
N VAL A 106 -3.42 7.92 -20.28
CA VAL A 106 -4.65 8.71 -20.52
C VAL A 106 -5.78 7.76 -20.99
N VAL A 107 -6.85 7.69 -20.22
CA VAL A 107 -8.02 6.80 -20.48
C VAL A 107 -9.33 7.58 -20.64
N ALA A 108 -9.37 8.84 -20.19
CA ALA A 108 -10.56 9.69 -20.21
C ALA A 108 -10.18 11.14 -20.51
N ARG A 109 -11.18 11.97 -20.83
CA ARG A 109 -10.99 13.42 -20.81
C ARG A 109 -10.80 13.86 -19.35
N GLN A 110 -10.02 14.92 -19.11
CA GLN A 110 -9.74 15.38 -17.75
C GLN A 110 -11.02 15.75 -16.99
N GLU A 111 -12.00 16.35 -17.67
CA GLU A 111 -13.29 16.71 -17.10
C GLU A 111 -14.16 15.51 -16.67
N ASP A 112 -13.89 14.32 -17.20
CA ASP A 112 -14.59 13.07 -16.87
C ASP A 112 -13.80 12.20 -15.88
N LEU A 113 -12.57 12.60 -15.52
CA LEU A 113 -11.64 11.76 -14.79
C LEU A 113 -12.17 11.36 -13.40
N GLY A 114 -12.79 12.28 -12.67
CA GLY A 114 -13.36 12.00 -11.35
C GLY A 114 -14.41 10.86 -11.39
N VAL A 115 -15.28 10.87 -12.41
CA VAL A 115 -16.27 9.79 -12.60
C VAL A 115 -15.59 8.45 -12.87
N VAL A 116 -14.54 8.46 -13.71
CA VAL A 116 -13.78 7.24 -14.04
C VAL A 116 -13.07 6.70 -12.81
N ARG A 117 -12.32 7.53 -12.08
CA ARG A 117 -11.56 7.11 -10.90
C ARG A 117 -12.46 6.65 -9.74
N THR A 118 -13.60 7.31 -9.55
CA THR A 118 -14.64 6.83 -8.60
C THR A 118 -15.09 5.40 -8.96
N ALA A 119 -15.39 5.14 -10.24
CA ALA A 119 -15.78 3.81 -10.67
C ALA A 119 -14.64 2.78 -10.53
N GLU A 120 -13.41 3.17 -10.75
CA GLU A 120 -12.22 2.33 -10.53
C GLU A 120 -12.08 1.96 -9.05
N ALA A 121 -12.19 2.92 -8.12
CA ALA A 121 -12.12 2.68 -6.68
C ALA A 121 -13.23 1.75 -6.19
N LEU A 122 -14.48 2.01 -6.58
CA LEU A 122 -15.62 1.13 -6.23
C LEU A 122 -15.47 -0.29 -6.81
N LYS A 123 -14.89 -0.42 -7.99
CA LYS A 123 -14.62 -1.72 -8.59
C LYS A 123 -13.49 -2.45 -7.87
N ASN A 124 -12.44 -1.74 -7.42
CA ASN A 124 -11.35 -2.37 -6.69
C ASN A 124 -11.80 -2.81 -5.28
N SER A 125 -12.55 -1.99 -4.57
CA SER A 125 -13.13 -2.40 -3.28
C SER A 125 -14.04 -3.63 -3.41
N PHE A 126 -14.87 -3.70 -4.45
CA PHE A 126 -15.64 -4.91 -4.77
C PHE A 126 -14.73 -6.14 -5.03
N ASN A 127 -13.62 -5.95 -5.77
CA ASN A 127 -12.63 -7.02 -6.03
C ASN A 127 -11.94 -7.52 -4.75
N LEU A 128 -11.76 -6.63 -3.75
CA LEU A 128 -11.22 -6.97 -2.43
C LEU A 128 -12.28 -7.62 -1.51
N GLY A 129 -13.56 -7.52 -1.87
CA GLY A 129 -14.69 -7.99 -1.07
C GLY A 129 -15.09 -7.02 0.04
N VAL A 130 -14.74 -5.74 -0.10
CA VAL A 130 -15.15 -4.67 0.83
C VAL A 130 -16.67 -4.53 0.82
N ASP A 131 -17.28 -4.45 2.00
CA ASP A 131 -18.75 -4.43 2.15
C ASP A 131 -19.36 -3.07 1.80
N GLU A 132 -18.63 -1.97 2.06
CA GLU A 132 -19.08 -0.61 1.82
C GLU A 132 -17.91 0.29 1.40
N HIS A 133 -18.12 1.14 0.39
CA HIS A 133 -17.14 2.15 0.00
C HIS A 133 -17.86 3.45 -0.38
N GLU A 134 -17.56 4.53 0.33
CA GLU A 134 -18.00 5.88 0.01
C GLU A 134 -16.86 6.66 -0.65
N VAL A 135 -17.12 7.27 -1.79
CA VAL A 135 -16.22 8.26 -2.40
C VAL A 135 -16.88 9.62 -2.25
N TRP A 136 -16.23 10.52 -1.52
CA TRP A 136 -16.69 11.88 -1.33
C TRP A 136 -16.25 12.76 -2.50
N GLU A 137 -16.74 13.98 -2.55
CA GLU A 137 -16.50 14.91 -3.67
C GLU A 137 -15.75 16.17 -3.19
N TYR A 138 -14.80 16.04 -2.25
CA TYR A 138 -13.90 17.14 -1.91
C TYR A 138 -12.89 17.36 -3.03
N PRO A 139 -12.37 18.60 -3.19
CA PRO A 139 -11.44 18.91 -4.27
C PRO A 139 -10.14 18.09 -4.16
N ASP A 140 -9.77 17.38 -5.21
CA ASP A 140 -8.47 16.68 -5.30
C ASP A 140 -7.31 17.70 -5.33
N GLY A 141 -6.34 17.52 -4.44
CA GLY A 141 -5.25 18.46 -4.18
C GLY A 141 -5.65 19.64 -3.28
N GLY A 142 -6.88 19.69 -2.82
CA GLY A 142 -7.44 20.80 -2.05
C GLY A 142 -8.08 20.38 -0.72
N VAL A 143 -7.88 19.17 -0.24
CA VAL A 143 -8.42 18.71 1.06
C VAL A 143 -7.95 19.59 2.22
N PRO A 144 -6.67 20.07 2.28
CA PRO A 144 -6.23 20.98 3.35
C PRO A 144 -6.90 22.36 3.37
N GLU A 145 -7.57 22.75 2.30
CA GLU A 145 -8.31 24.03 2.19
C GLU A 145 -9.80 23.87 2.53
N VAL A 146 -10.28 22.67 2.75
CA VAL A 146 -11.65 22.39 3.23
C VAL A 146 -11.74 22.77 4.71
N ASP A 147 -12.94 23.17 5.14
CA ASP A 147 -13.19 23.43 6.55
C ASP A 147 -12.94 22.16 7.37
N GLU A 148 -12.03 22.25 8.34
CA GLU A 148 -11.61 21.10 9.16
C GLU A 148 -12.79 20.51 9.95
N ASP A 149 -13.61 21.37 10.55
CA ASP A 149 -14.75 20.92 11.35
C ASP A 149 -15.74 20.14 10.46
N GLU A 150 -15.96 20.57 9.20
CA GLU A 150 -16.80 19.84 8.24
C GLU A 150 -16.27 18.44 7.96
N LEU A 151 -14.96 18.32 7.70
CA LEU A 151 -14.32 17.01 7.43
C LEU A 151 -14.40 16.08 8.64
N VAL A 152 -14.09 16.62 9.82
CA VAL A 152 -14.11 15.88 11.08
C VAL A 152 -15.53 15.41 11.41
N GLU A 153 -16.54 16.31 11.38
CA GLU A 153 -17.94 15.96 11.65
C GLU A 153 -18.45 14.86 10.71
N ARG A 154 -18.14 14.98 9.41
CA ARG A 154 -18.53 13.99 8.41
C ARG A 154 -17.89 12.61 8.68
N LEU A 155 -16.63 12.60 9.08
CA LEU A 155 -15.93 11.35 9.41
C LEU A 155 -16.44 10.75 10.73
N VAL A 156 -16.74 11.57 11.72
CA VAL A 156 -17.40 11.17 12.99
C VAL A 156 -18.75 10.51 12.72
N GLU A 157 -19.59 11.11 11.86
CA GLU A 157 -20.88 10.51 11.47
C GLU A 157 -20.70 9.14 10.79
N ALA A 158 -19.72 9.03 9.88
CA ALA A 158 -19.42 7.78 9.23
C ALA A 158 -18.91 6.73 10.23
N MET A 159 -18.01 7.10 11.15
CA MET A 159 -17.52 6.20 12.19
C MET A 159 -18.64 5.76 13.14
N LYS A 160 -19.53 6.64 13.56
CA LYS A 160 -20.72 6.28 14.38
C LYS A 160 -21.66 5.31 13.68
N ARG A 161 -21.76 5.36 12.35
CA ARG A 161 -22.60 4.46 11.56
C ARG A 161 -21.92 3.10 11.34
N ILE A 162 -20.62 3.12 11.09
CA ILE A 162 -19.84 1.91 10.80
C ILE A 162 -19.42 1.20 12.08
N GLU A 163 -19.14 1.94 13.15
CA GLU A 163 -18.63 1.46 14.45
C GLU A 163 -17.35 0.60 14.28
N PRO A 164 -16.27 1.11 13.63
CA PRO A 164 -15.07 0.31 13.40
C PRO A 164 -14.29 0.05 14.70
N ASP A 165 -13.75 -1.16 14.85
CA ASP A 165 -12.79 -1.52 15.90
C ASP A 165 -11.38 -1.06 15.52
N VAL A 166 -11.11 -1.08 14.21
CA VAL A 166 -9.82 -0.73 13.62
C VAL A 166 -10.04 0.29 12.50
N VAL A 167 -9.34 1.42 12.58
CA VAL A 167 -9.28 2.41 11.49
C VAL A 167 -7.90 2.31 10.83
N VAL A 168 -7.87 2.32 9.50
CA VAL A 168 -6.65 2.26 8.68
C VAL A 168 -6.53 3.53 7.86
N GLY A 169 -5.37 4.18 7.89
CA GLY A 169 -5.18 5.43 7.16
C GLY A 169 -3.72 5.82 7.04
N PHE A 170 -3.49 7.11 6.91
CA PHE A 170 -2.18 7.70 6.69
C PHE A 170 -1.61 8.32 7.97
N TRP A 171 -0.29 8.20 8.15
CA TRP A 171 0.41 8.93 9.19
C TRP A 171 0.39 10.44 8.90
N PRO A 172 -0.11 11.31 9.81
CA PRO A 172 -0.35 12.72 9.50
C PRO A 172 0.89 13.52 9.08
N ALA A 173 2.06 13.17 9.60
CA ALA A 173 3.29 13.93 9.32
C ALA A 173 3.96 13.56 7.98
N SER A 174 3.54 12.46 7.34
CA SER A 174 4.17 11.98 6.10
C SER A 174 3.18 11.58 4.99
N GLY A 175 1.94 11.22 5.34
CA GLY A 175 0.93 10.79 4.38
C GLY A 175 1.32 9.57 3.56
N ALA A 176 2.28 8.75 4.02
CA ALA A 176 2.88 7.60 3.33
C ALA A 176 3.56 7.92 1.97
N THR A 177 3.16 8.99 1.28
CA THR A 177 3.67 9.41 -0.03
C THR A 177 4.19 10.86 -0.07
N GLY A 178 4.02 11.62 1.01
CA GLY A 178 4.29 13.05 1.08
C GLY A 178 3.19 13.93 0.46
N HIS A 179 2.02 13.35 0.09
CA HIS A 179 0.92 14.11 -0.45
C HIS A 179 0.17 14.86 0.66
N LYS A 180 -0.16 16.14 0.43
CA LYS A 180 -0.82 16.99 1.44
C LYS A 180 -2.19 16.46 1.84
N ASP A 181 -2.99 15.99 0.87
CA ASP A 181 -4.33 15.45 1.14
C ASP A 181 -4.26 14.19 2.00
N HIS A 182 -3.22 13.34 1.82
CA HIS A 182 -3.00 12.18 2.68
C HIS A 182 -2.67 12.61 4.11
N MET A 183 -1.78 13.60 4.26
CA MET A 183 -1.41 14.14 5.57
C MET A 183 -2.63 14.74 6.28
N GLU A 184 -3.46 15.48 5.52
CA GLU A 184 -4.68 16.09 6.05
C GLU A 184 -5.71 15.03 6.43
N MET A 185 -5.98 14.02 5.59
CA MET A 185 -6.91 12.95 5.94
C MET A 185 -6.41 12.10 7.12
N GLY A 186 -5.08 11.94 7.27
CA GLY A 186 -4.50 11.35 8.46
C GLY A 186 -4.81 12.17 9.72
N ARG A 187 -4.62 13.49 9.66
CA ARG A 187 -4.90 14.43 10.75
C ARG A 187 -6.40 14.47 11.09
N VAL A 188 -7.27 14.60 10.09
CA VAL A 188 -8.73 14.56 10.26
C VAL A 188 -9.19 13.25 10.90
N THR A 189 -8.55 12.13 10.55
CA THR A 189 -8.85 10.83 11.17
C THR A 189 -8.53 10.82 12.66
N GLU A 190 -7.39 11.36 13.06
CA GLU A 190 -7.03 11.50 14.47
C GLU A 190 -8.01 12.42 15.21
N LEU A 191 -8.34 13.58 14.66
CA LEU A 191 -9.29 14.52 15.26
C LEU A 191 -10.70 13.92 15.41
N ALA A 192 -11.18 13.19 14.41
CA ALA A 192 -12.47 12.51 14.48
C ALA A 192 -12.52 11.45 15.60
N ILE A 193 -11.43 10.71 15.78
CA ILE A 193 -11.30 9.73 16.88
C ILE A 193 -11.27 10.45 18.24
N ALA A 194 -10.51 11.53 18.37
CA ALA A 194 -10.45 12.34 19.59
C ALA A 194 -11.82 12.90 19.95
N GLN A 195 -12.55 13.46 18.97
CA GLN A 195 -13.91 13.98 19.17
C GLN A 195 -14.88 12.88 19.63
N LEU A 196 -14.86 11.69 19.02
CA LEU A 196 -15.69 10.57 19.43
C LEU A 196 -15.42 10.19 20.89
N LYS A 197 -14.16 10.18 21.29
CA LYS A 197 -13.74 9.86 22.66
C LYS A 197 -14.21 10.91 23.66
N GLU A 198 -14.15 12.20 23.30
CA GLU A 198 -14.63 13.30 24.14
C GLU A 198 -16.16 13.31 24.27
N GLU A 199 -16.87 13.10 23.17
CA GLU A 199 -18.34 13.02 23.18
C GLU A 199 -18.86 11.83 24.01
N GLY A 200 -18.14 10.71 23.98
CA GLY A 200 -18.55 9.47 24.61
C GLY A 200 -19.82 8.87 24.01
N GLY A 201 -20.29 7.76 24.54
CA GLY A 201 -21.53 7.15 24.07
C GLY A 201 -21.46 5.64 24.02
N ALA A 202 -22.38 5.02 23.25
CA ALA A 202 -22.38 3.57 23.07
C ALA A 202 -21.20 3.11 22.20
N TYR A 203 -20.81 3.94 21.21
CA TYR A 203 -19.57 3.85 20.46
C TYR A 203 -18.77 5.13 20.75
N ASP A 204 -17.59 4.98 21.32
CA ASP A 204 -16.68 6.07 21.71
C ASP A 204 -15.36 6.08 20.91
N GLY A 205 -15.37 5.43 19.76
CA GLY A 205 -14.25 5.36 18.83
C GLY A 205 -13.64 3.96 18.70
N PRO A 206 -12.70 3.78 17.76
CA PRO A 206 -12.00 2.52 17.53
C PRO A 206 -11.05 2.19 18.69
N GLY A 207 -10.67 0.91 18.80
CA GLY A 207 -9.62 0.46 19.72
C GLY A 207 -8.21 0.72 19.15
N HIS A 208 -8.09 0.70 17.82
CA HIS A 208 -6.79 0.81 17.16
C HIS A 208 -6.84 1.73 15.93
N LEU A 209 -5.76 2.50 15.76
CA LEU A 209 -5.49 3.25 14.52
C LEU A 209 -4.23 2.67 13.87
N VAL A 210 -4.36 2.22 12.64
CA VAL A 210 -3.33 1.54 11.85
C VAL A 210 -2.89 2.45 10.72
N TYR A 211 -1.61 2.73 10.65
CA TYR A 211 -1.03 3.57 9.62
C TYR A 211 -0.23 2.73 8.62
N THR A 212 -0.49 2.92 7.32
CA THR A 212 0.34 2.32 6.29
C THR A 212 1.70 2.99 6.23
N ILE A 213 2.76 2.19 6.19
CA ILE A 213 4.15 2.65 6.21
C ILE A 213 4.84 2.24 4.91
N SER A 214 5.49 3.20 4.30
CA SER A 214 6.21 2.97 3.04
C SER A 214 7.65 2.51 3.26
N PRO A 215 8.20 1.61 2.40
CA PRO A 215 9.56 1.10 2.54
C PRO A 215 10.62 2.20 2.46
N THR A 216 11.30 2.48 3.58
CA THR A 216 12.24 3.61 3.73
C THR A 216 13.36 3.61 2.70
N THR A 217 14.01 2.45 2.46
CA THR A 217 15.14 2.36 1.53
C THR A 217 14.72 2.64 0.08
N ALA A 218 13.56 2.11 -0.33
CA ALA A 218 13.02 2.37 -1.67
C ALA A 218 12.65 3.86 -1.84
N LEU A 219 11.99 4.46 -0.84
CA LEU A 219 11.65 5.88 -0.88
C LEU A 219 12.89 6.78 -0.91
N SER A 220 13.91 6.52 -0.11
CA SER A 220 15.17 7.28 -0.16
C SER A 220 15.85 7.20 -1.53
N MET A 221 15.67 6.09 -2.26
CA MET A 221 16.31 5.90 -3.56
C MET A 221 15.50 6.49 -4.73
N PHE A 222 14.18 6.39 -4.68
CA PHE A 222 13.30 6.69 -5.83
C PHE A 222 12.36 7.87 -5.57
N GLY A 223 12.10 8.24 -4.32
CA GLY A 223 11.04 9.18 -3.94
C GLY A 223 11.40 10.67 -4.07
N GLY A 224 12.68 11.02 -4.30
CA GLY A 224 13.13 12.42 -4.33
C GLY A 224 12.81 13.17 -3.03
N GLU A 225 12.54 14.46 -3.11
CA GLU A 225 12.25 15.31 -1.94
C GLU A 225 11.02 14.83 -1.13
N GLN A 226 9.98 14.34 -1.81
CA GLN A 226 8.80 13.77 -1.14
C GLN A 226 9.14 12.47 -0.41
N GLY A 227 9.96 11.61 -1.02
CA GLY A 227 10.44 10.39 -0.38
C GLY A 227 11.30 10.68 0.85
N GLU A 228 12.18 11.68 0.80
CA GLU A 228 12.96 12.13 1.96
C GLU A 228 12.06 12.63 3.08
N LEU A 229 11.06 13.47 2.78
CA LEU A 229 10.07 13.93 3.75
C LEU A 229 9.36 12.76 4.45
N VAL A 230 8.94 11.74 3.68
CA VAL A 230 8.26 10.56 4.26
C VAL A 230 9.20 9.80 5.16
N VAL A 231 10.42 9.51 4.71
CA VAL A 231 11.43 8.76 5.50
C VAL A 231 11.78 9.44 6.82
N GLU A 232 11.87 10.78 6.82
CA GLU A 232 12.21 11.57 8.01
C GLU A 232 11.04 11.65 9.01
N ASN A 233 9.79 11.52 8.55
CA ASN A 233 8.62 11.82 9.37
C ASN A 233 7.68 10.64 9.60
N GLN A 234 7.87 9.47 8.97
CA GLN A 234 7.06 8.29 9.28
C GLN A 234 7.64 7.52 10.48
N PRO A 235 6.79 6.86 11.29
CA PRO A 235 7.25 5.99 12.37
C PRO A 235 7.83 4.69 11.82
N ASP A 236 8.57 3.96 12.66
CA ASP A 236 8.97 2.60 12.36
C ASP A 236 7.73 1.68 12.30
N PRO A 237 7.69 0.70 11.39
CA PRO A 237 6.60 -0.26 11.35
C PRO A 237 6.73 -1.28 12.49
N GLU A 238 5.59 -1.62 13.09
CA GLU A 238 5.50 -2.71 14.07
C GLU A 238 5.20 -4.04 13.41
N TYR A 239 4.36 -4.02 12.36
CA TYR A 239 3.91 -5.23 11.67
C TYR A 239 4.26 -5.21 10.18
N ALA A 240 4.54 -6.42 9.67
CA ALA A 240 4.63 -6.72 8.25
C ALA A 240 3.69 -7.88 7.94
N MET A 241 2.98 -7.81 6.83
CA MET A 241 2.14 -8.89 6.33
C MET A 241 2.25 -9.03 4.82
N SER A 242 1.77 -10.15 4.27
CA SER A 242 1.71 -10.34 2.82
C SER A 242 0.92 -9.21 2.15
N ALA A 243 1.51 -8.60 1.13
CA ALA A 243 0.85 -7.58 0.32
C ALA A 243 -0.23 -8.16 -0.62
N GLU A 244 -0.43 -9.48 -0.65
CA GLU A 244 -1.32 -10.13 -1.61
C GLU A 244 -1.11 -9.62 -3.03
N THR A 245 0.13 -9.78 -3.53
CA THR A 245 0.58 -9.15 -4.79
C THR A 245 -0.30 -9.44 -5.99
N GLY A 246 -1.01 -10.57 -6.00
CA GLY A 246 -2.06 -10.87 -6.97
C GLY A 246 -3.17 -9.82 -6.95
N LYS A 247 -3.62 -9.42 -5.76
CA LYS A 247 -4.64 -8.36 -5.58
C LYS A 247 -4.12 -6.98 -5.94
N LYS A 248 -2.85 -6.70 -5.67
CA LYS A 248 -2.19 -5.47 -6.14
C LYS A 248 -2.19 -5.38 -7.68
N HIS A 249 -1.87 -6.47 -8.37
CA HIS A 249 -1.91 -6.52 -9.84
C HIS A 249 -3.32 -6.35 -10.39
N GLU A 250 -4.31 -7.02 -9.80
CA GLU A 250 -5.72 -6.86 -10.17
C GLU A 250 -6.18 -5.42 -9.94
N GLY A 251 -5.82 -4.82 -8.80
CA GLY A 251 -6.15 -3.44 -8.47
C GLY A 251 -5.58 -2.44 -9.48
N TRP A 252 -4.29 -2.52 -9.85
CA TRP A 252 -3.72 -1.66 -10.88
C TRP A 252 -4.33 -1.89 -12.28
N ALA A 253 -4.80 -3.09 -12.58
CA ALA A 253 -5.53 -3.33 -13.82
C ALA A 253 -6.95 -2.72 -13.77
N ILE A 254 -7.54 -2.60 -12.59
CA ILE A 254 -8.81 -1.92 -12.35
C ILE A 254 -8.66 -0.41 -12.40
N HIS A 255 -7.63 0.14 -11.72
CA HIS A 255 -7.25 1.56 -11.79
C HIS A 255 -6.55 1.88 -13.12
N ALA A 256 -7.27 1.70 -14.22
CA ALA A 256 -6.73 1.83 -15.57
C ALA A 256 -6.13 3.23 -15.83
N SER A 257 -6.70 4.27 -15.20
CA SER A 257 -6.18 5.63 -15.27
C SER A 257 -4.81 5.81 -14.60
N GLN A 258 -4.42 4.88 -13.72
CA GLN A 258 -3.18 4.89 -12.94
C GLN A 258 -2.32 3.61 -13.17
N ALA A 259 -2.66 2.78 -14.16
CA ALA A 259 -2.07 1.44 -14.34
C ALA A 259 -0.54 1.42 -14.47
N ASN A 260 0.07 2.51 -14.92
CA ASN A 260 1.53 2.62 -15.06
C ASN A 260 2.19 3.45 -13.93
N TYR A 261 1.46 3.74 -12.84
CA TYR A 261 1.99 4.53 -11.72
C TYR A 261 3.30 3.94 -11.16
N LEU A 262 3.34 2.65 -10.87
CA LEU A 262 4.55 1.98 -10.36
C LEU A 262 5.74 2.08 -11.31
N GLN A 263 5.49 1.98 -12.62
CA GLN A 263 6.55 2.15 -13.61
C GLN A 263 7.08 3.59 -13.65
N SER A 264 6.23 4.56 -13.42
CA SER A 264 6.62 5.97 -13.34
C SER A 264 7.40 6.27 -12.07
N ALA A 265 6.99 5.67 -10.94
CA ALA A 265 7.61 5.88 -9.62
C ALA A 265 8.95 5.15 -9.46
N TYR A 266 9.03 3.89 -9.88
CA TYR A 266 10.19 3.01 -9.64
C TYR A 266 11.01 2.70 -10.90
N TYR A 267 10.62 3.18 -12.08
CA TYR A 267 11.26 2.88 -13.38
C TYR A 267 11.32 1.38 -13.71
N LEU A 268 10.49 0.57 -13.04
CA LEU A 268 10.39 -0.87 -13.19
C LEU A 268 8.94 -1.27 -13.51
N PRO A 269 8.72 -2.32 -14.32
CA PRO A 269 7.36 -2.80 -14.55
C PRO A 269 6.74 -3.35 -13.26
N ALA A 270 5.43 -3.17 -13.08
CA ALA A 270 4.71 -3.53 -11.85
C ALA A 270 4.95 -4.97 -11.38
N TRP A 271 5.06 -5.95 -12.32
CA TRP A 271 5.34 -7.34 -11.96
C TRP A 271 6.71 -7.52 -11.27
N LEU A 272 7.72 -6.72 -11.66
CA LEU A 272 9.05 -6.78 -11.04
C LEU A 272 9.06 -6.04 -9.71
N VAL A 273 8.34 -4.91 -9.61
CA VAL A 273 8.18 -4.21 -8.33
C VAL A 273 7.56 -5.16 -7.30
N TYR A 274 6.47 -5.85 -7.62
CA TYR A 274 5.80 -6.76 -6.68
C TYR A 274 6.47 -8.13 -6.52
N LEU A 275 7.42 -8.48 -7.38
CA LEU A 275 8.33 -9.59 -7.11
C LEU A 275 9.32 -9.26 -5.98
N LEU A 276 9.67 -7.97 -5.83
CA LEU A 276 10.62 -7.47 -4.84
C LEU A 276 9.93 -6.91 -3.60
N TRP A 277 8.73 -6.38 -3.77
CA TRP A 277 7.89 -5.77 -2.73
C TRP A 277 6.62 -6.60 -2.55
N ASP A 278 6.70 -7.61 -1.69
CA ASP A 278 5.65 -8.58 -1.42
C ASP A 278 5.06 -8.46 0.00
N GLU A 279 5.43 -7.41 0.74
CA GLU A 279 4.97 -7.12 2.09
C GLU A 279 4.33 -5.73 2.17
N GLU A 280 3.33 -5.58 3.02
CA GLU A 280 2.78 -4.32 3.50
C GLU A 280 3.24 -4.10 4.93
N PHE A 281 3.52 -2.85 5.30
CA PHE A 281 4.06 -2.48 6.60
C PHE A 281 3.12 -1.53 7.32
N TYR A 282 3.01 -1.70 8.65
CA TYR A 282 2.05 -0.98 9.45
C TYR A 282 2.65 -0.54 10.79
N HIS A 283 2.35 0.69 11.16
CA HIS A 283 2.48 1.19 12.52
C HIS A 283 1.10 1.16 13.17
N VAL A 284 1.02 0.70 14.43
CA VAL A 284 -0.25 0.57 15.15
C VAL A 284 -0.23 1.44 16.40
N ARG A 285 -1.27 2.26 16.55
CA ARG A 285 -1.54 3.02 17.75
C ARG A 285 -2.69 2.35 18.50
N ASP A 286 -2.38 1.75 19.65
CA ASP A 286 -3.38 1.23 20.58
C ASP A 286 -3.96 2.41 21.38
N LEU A 287 -5.19 2.78 21.08
CA LEU A 287 -5.84 3.98 21.62
C LEU A 287 -6.23 3.86 23.10
N ALA A 288 -6.12 2.67 23.69
CA ALA A 288 -6.27 2.48 25.14
C ALA A 288 -5.00 2.87 25.92
N THR A 289 -3.82 2.72 25.30
CA THR A 289 -2.53 2.97 25.94
C THR A 289 -1.81 4.21 25.39
N ASP A 290 -2.10 4.59 24.16
CA ASP A 290 -1.58 5.76 23.45
C ASP A 290 -2.76 6.55 22.81
N PRO A 291 -3.57 7.26 23.62
CA PRO A 291 -4.71 8.02 23.12
C PRO A 291 -4.26 9.18 22.22
N ILE A 292 -5.16 9.64 21.36
CA ILE A 292 -5.01 10.88 20.61
C ILE A 292 -5.38 12.02 21.55
N ASP A 293 -4.45 12.98 21.73
CA ASP A 293 -4.60 14.15 22.58
C ASP A 293 -5.42 15.26 21.90
#